data_175ff673b20ba5029aead294b7595beb
#
_entry.id   175ff673b20ba5029aead294b7595beb
#
_cell.length_a   1.000
_cell.length_b   1.000
_cell.length_c   1.000
_cell.angle_alpha   90.00
_cell.angle_beta   90.00
_cell.angle_gamma   90.00
#
_symmetry.space_group_name_H-M   'P 1'
#
loop_
_entity.id
_entity.type
_entity.pdbx_description
1 polymer ?
#
loop_
_entity_poly.entity_id
_entity_poly.type
_entity_poly.pdbx_seq_one_letter_code
_entity_poly.pdbx_strand_id
1 'polypeptide(L)'
;MLSSKSIITGWDFSTGAVKCLAFDLAGQVVAEVRYPTDLWTEGGVSELNLLELEGQARASTRAIAARLRELGRLEDWVAGGISATHHTSGRVDALGNQVRRAICWNDQTLAKYHAKGLERLGGPARVNELIGGPWAVRYGLSHLVKDEETLAEKDWQRTAFIAPHGPCAGGYLTGRFDVTSVSSAASSGIMNLRTNRWRREMLDGLAQPEHRELAWKQLPKIIEDMNEPIGPLSDAAAIDAGLPTGHRPLIFPTLDDQAAGLVGGGAVDAGQVAIILGNSAVVNSSAATAPQSGSLDAMKLNWGPYLWMRCYSNGAQFLDRVVGAKPDREALEKAARGVPAGCNGTAVLPFVLSEPSIGLTSPRFQWVPSEPSDAGTRFRASLEALAYLIGLAVREHEAAGQKITRLTVSGGIARSRLMLEILASVIGRPLQQLVSDEGTALGAAVVALAGMQTQMRRRAGDARPFTVADAVSALVQFREPVAPNREWQGVYAKGIEEFRTRIR
;
A
#
# COMPACT_ATOMS: atom_id res chain seq x y z
N MET A 1 -9.35 -29.36 -2.94
CA MET A 1 -9.85 -28.16 -2.25
C MET A 1 -9.20 -28.08 -0.88
N LEU A 2 -9.00 -26.87 -0.35
CA LEU A 2 -8.51 -26.69 1.02
C LEU A 2 -9.50 -27.28 2.03
N SER A 3 -8.95 -27.81 3.16
CA SER A 3 -9.77 -28.19 4.31
C SER A 3 -10.45 -26.96 4.90
N SER A 4 -11.65 -27.10 5.45
CA SER A 4 -12.33 -26.00 6.18
C SER A 4 -11.52 -25.48 7.37
N LYS A 5 -10.55 -26.23 7.85
CA LYS A 5 -9.61 -25.86 8.91
C LYS A 5 -8.39 -25.09 8.40
N SER A 6 -8.16 -25.00 7.08
CA SER A 6 -6.95 -24.36 6.55
C SER A 6 -6.80 -22.94 7.03
N ILE A 7 -5.56 -22.54 7.28
CA ILE A 7 -5.16 -21.21 7.72
C ILE A 7 -4.27 -20.58 6.65
N ILE A 8 -4.53 -19.32 6.36
CA ILE A 8 -3.74 -18.48 5.48
C ILE A 8 -3.18 -17.33 6.29
N THR A 9 -1.89 -17.04 6.16
CA THR A 9 -1.28 -15.88 6.81
C THR A 9 -1.13 -14.71 5.84
N GLY A 10 -1.23 -13.50 6.38
CA GLY A 10 -0.85 -12.28 5.71
C GLY A 10 0.18 -11.53 6.55
N TRP A 11 1.36 -11.27 5.99
CA TRP A 11 2.33 -10.35 6.56
C TRP A 11 2.12 -8.94 5.99
N ASP A 12 2.32 -7.95 6.84
CA ASP A 12 2.39 -6.55 6.45
C ASP A 12 3.68 -5.93 7.01
N PHE A 13 4.67 -5.74 6.14
CA PHE A 13 5.93 -5.09 6.48
C PHE A 13 5.82 -3.60 6.16
N SER A 14 5.47 -2.80 7.16
CA SER A 14 5.35 -1.34 7.02
C SER A 14 6.48 -0.57 7.69
N THR A 15 6.57 0.73 7.42
CA THR A 15 7.57 1.61 8.07
C THR A 15 7.32 1.82 9.57
N GLY A 16 6.13 1.51 10.07
CA GLY A 16 5.80 1.67 11.48
C GLY A 16 5.78 0.37 12.27
N ALA A 17 5.44 -0.74 11.63
CA ALA A 17 5.39 -2.05 12.28
C ALA A 17 5.36 -3.18 11.26
N VAL A 18 5.87 -4.34 11.64
CA VAL A 18 5.61 -5.61 10.98
C VAL A 18 4.47 -6.30 11.70
N LYS A 19 3.49 -6.79 10.95
CA LYS A 19 2.36 -7.57 11.45
C LYS A 19 2.28 -8.88 10.70
N CYS A 20 1.90 -9.94 11.39
CA CYS A 20 1.50 -11.20 10.75
C CYS A 20 0.19 -11.66 11.37
N LEU A 21 -0.82 -11.81 10.53
CA LEU A 21 -2.14 -12.29 10.91
C LEU A 21 -2.41 -13.64 10.25
N ALA A 22 -2.96 -14.56 11.02
CA ALA A 22 -3.45 -15.85 10.55
C ALA A 22 -4.98 -15.77 10.44
N PHE A 23 -5.52 -16.10 9.28
CA PHE A 23 -6.94 -16.09 8.98
C PHE A 23 -7.45 -17.51 8.73
N ASP A 24 -8.64 -17.83 9.22
CA ASP A 24 -9.39 -18.97 8.73
C ASP A 24 -10.03 -18.67 7.36
N LEU A 25 -10.67 -19.65 6.75
CA LEU A 25 -11.29 -19.48 5.43
C LEU A 25 -12.59 -18.66 5.44
N ALA A 26 -13.05 -18.21 6.61
CA ALA A 26 -14.15 -17.27 6.79
C ALA A 26 -13.66 -15.83 7.04
N GLY A 27 -12.32 -15.61 7.00
CA GLY A 27 -11.71 -14.29 7.21
C GLY A 27 -11.61 -13.85 8.66
N GLN A 28 -11.85 -14.77 9.63
CA GLN A 28 -11.67 -14.48 11.04
C GLN A 28 -10.19 -14.55 11.41
N VAL A 29 -9.72 -13.57 12.17
CA VAL A 29 -8.36 -13.59 12.72
C VAL A 29 -8.26 -14.65 13.80
N VAL A 30 -7.45 -15.68 13.56
CA VAL A 30 -7.18 -16.78 14.48
C VAL A 30 -6.01 -16.46 15.41
N ALA A 31 -5.00 -15.78 14.87
CA ALA A 31 -3.81 -15.35 15.61
C ALA A 31 -3.23 -14.09 15.00
N GLU A 32 -2.59 -13.27 15.83
CA GLU A 32 -1.92 -12.03 15.41
C GLU A 32 -0.62 -11.85 16.19
N VAL A 33 0.40 -11.33 15.49
CA VAL A 33 1.64 -10.86 16.09
C VAL A 33 2.06 -9.54 15.46
N ARG A 34 2.76 -8.70 16.26
CA ARG A 34 3.19 -7.37 15.84
C ARG A 34 4.54 -7.02 16.44
N TYR A 35 5.41 -6.42 15.63
CA TYR A 35 6.71 -5.90 16.02
C TYR A 35 6.88 -4.47 15.50
N PRO A 36 7.50 -3.55 16.25
CA PRO A 36 7.80 -2.23 15.74
C PRO A 36 8.86 -2.31 14.64
N THR A 37 8.84 -1.36 13.71
CA THR A 37 9.89 -1.15 12.71
C THR A 37 10.65 0.12 13.05
N ASP A 38 11.98 0.06 13.01
CA ASP A 38 12.86 1.21 13.19
C ASP A 38 13.15 1.87 11.83
N LEU A 39 12.35 2.87 11.49
CA LEU A 39 12.58 3.71 10.33
C LEU A 39 13.64 4.76 10.69
N TRP A 40 14.83 4.65 10.10
CA TRP A 40 15.86 5.66 10.29
C TRP A 40 15.62 6.86 9.37
N THR A 41 15.63 8.07 9.96
CA THR A 41 15.45 9.33 9.22
C THR A 41 16.46 10.36 9.72
N GLU A 42 17.26 10.94 8.80
CA GLU A 42 18.19 12.01 9.11
C GLU A 42 18.46 12.86 7.87
N GLY A 43 18.45 14.18 8.00
CA GLY A 43 18.78 15.10 6.90
C GLY A 43 17.90 14.93 5.65
N GLY A 44 16.68 14.47 5.79
CA GLY A 44 15.77 14.17 4.69
C GLY A 44 15.94 12.78 4.08
N VAL A 45 16.96 12.03 4.45
CA VAL A 45 17.14 10.61 4.10
C VAL A 45 16.16 9.78 4.93
N SER A 46 15.58 8.74 4.33
CA SER A 46 14.71 7.79 5.01
C SER A 46 15.01 6.38 4.52
N GLU A 47 15.40 5.49 5.45
CA GLU A 47 15.89 4.16 5.14
C GLU A 47 15.44 3.10 6.15
N LEU A 48 15.27 1.86 5.66
CA LEU A 48 15.07 0.65 6.47
C LEU A 48 16.30 -0.24 6.46
N ASN A 49 16.60 -0.84 7.62
CA ASN A 49 17.67 -1.81 7.76
C ASN A 49 17.19 -3.19 7.32
N LEU A 50 17.84 -3.81 6.32
CA LEU A 50 17.46 -5.13 5.82
C LEU A 50 17.83 -6.26 6.80
N LEU A 51 18.81 -6.05 7.70
CA LEU A 51 19.10 -6.99 8.80
C LEU A 51 17.95 -7.04 9.80
N GLU A 52 17.34 -5.88 10.07
CA GLU A 52 16.13 -5.81 10.89
C GLU A 52 14.96 -6.49 10.19
N LEU A 53 14.78 -6.25 8.88
CA LEU A 53 13.74 -6.89 8.08
C LEU A 53 13.86 -8.43 8.13
N GLU A 54 15.08 -8.98 8.01
CA GLU A 54 15.32 -10.42 8.18
C GLU A 54 14.89 -10.89 9.58
N GLY A 55 15.34 -10.19 10.63
CA GLY A 55 14.98 -10.48 12.02
C GLY A 55 13.47 -10.45 12.25
N GLN A 56 12.79 -9.45 11.72
CA GLN A 56 11.32 -9.31 11.82
C GLN A 56 10.56 -10.38 11.05
N ALA A 57 11.01 -10.73 9.83
CA ALA A 57 10.43 -11.82 9.04
C ALA A 57 10.50 -13.14 9.80
N ARG A 58 11.65 -13.48 10.35
CA ARG A 58 11.85 -14.70 11.16
C ARG A 58 11.08 -14.64 12.48
N ALA A 59 11.15 -13.53 13.22
CA ALA A 59 10.47 -13.39 14.52
C ALA A 59 8.95 -13.47 14.38
N SER A 60 8.36 -12.79 13.38
CA SER A 60 6.92 -12.84 13.14
C SER A 60 6.46 -14.23 12.72
N THR A 61 7.22 -14.93 11.88
CA THR A 61 6.94 -16.32 11.48
C THR A 61 6.99 -17.28 12.65
N ARG A 62 8.01 -17.19 13.50
CA ARG A 62 8.15 -17.99 14.71
C ARG A 62 7.02 -17.73 15.70
N ALA A 63 6.68 -16.48 15.92
CA ALA A 63 5.64 -16.09 16.87
C ALA A 63 4.23 -16.52 16.39
N ILE A 64 3.91 -16.37 15.10
CA ILE A 64 2.62 -16.85 14.58
C ILE A 64 2.53 -18.37 14.64
N ALA A 65 3.61 -19.11 14.33
CA ALA A 65 3.67 -20.55 14.46
C ALA A 65 3.45 -21.00 15.91
N ALA A 66 4.04 -20.29 16.89
CA ALA A 66 3.83 -20.57 18.31
C ALA A 66 2.35 -20.38 18.72
N ARG A 67 1.71 -19.29 18.28
CA ARG A 67 0.27 -19.05 18.52
C ARG A 67 -0.60 -20.15 17.92
N LEU A 68 -0.32 -20.53 16.68
CA LEU A 68 -1.06 -21.62 16.03
C LEU A 68 -0.85 -22.97 16.71
N ARG A 69 0.34 -23.22 17.26
CA ARG A 69 0.63 -24.43 18.03
C ARG A 69 -0.15 -24.46 19.36
N GLU A 70 -0.20 -23.33 20.09
CA GLU A 70 -1.01 -23.19 21.31
C GLU A 70 -2.50 -23.50 21.07
N LEU A 71 -2.99 -23.18 19.86
CA LEU A 71 -4.36 -23.44 19.44
C LEU A 71 -4.57 -24.84 18.84
N GLY A 72 -3.52 -25.66 18.70
CA GLY A 72 -3.58 -26.97 18.02
C GLY A 72 -3.85 -26.85 16.50
N ARG A 73 -3.49 -25.71 15.87
CA ARG A 73 -3.80 -25.36 14.48
C ARG A 73 -2.56 -25.21 13.59
N LEU A 74 -1.38 -25.58 14.09
CA LEU A 74 -0.12 -25.36 13.35
C LEU A 74 -0.10 -26.09 12.00
N GLU A 75 -0.61 -27.33 11.94
CA GLU A 75 -0.64 -28.12 10.71
C GLU A 75 -1.72 -27.65 9.71
N ASP A 76 -2.66 -26.81 10.16
CA ASP A 76 -3.66 -26.20 9.29
C ASP A 76 -3.08 -25.03 8.45
N TRP A 77 -1.90 -24.52 8.79
CA TRP A 77 -1.26 -23.40 8.10
C TRP A 77 -0.67 -23.84 6.76
N VAL A 78 -1.30 -23.47 5.65
CA VAL A 78 -0.98 -23.98 4.30
C VAL A 78 -0.31 -22.96 3.38
N ALA A 79 -0.57 -21.68 3.58
CA ALA A 79 -0.03 -20.64 2.70
C ALA A 79 0.08 -19.28 3.39
N GLY A 80 0.83 -18.38 2.77
CA GLY A 80 0.93 -16.99 3.20
C GLY A 80 1.24 -16.03 2.06
N GLY A 81 0.81 -14.79 2.22
CA GLY A 81 1.09 -13.67 1.35
C GLY A 81 1.80 -12.54 2.10
N ILE A 82 2.45 -11.67 1.36
CA ILE A 82 3.26 -10.58 1.90
C ILE A 82 2.80 -9.27 1.28
N SER A 83 2.45 -8.31 2.14
CA SER A 83 2.35 -6.89 1.86
C SER A 83 3.60 -6.19 2.37
N ALA A 84 4.12 -5.22 1.66
CA ALA A 84 5.25 -4.42 2.13
C ALA A 84 5.20 -3.00 1.59
N THR A 85 5.93 -2.11 2.27
CA THR A 85 5.99 -0.68 1.94
C THR A 85 6.29 -0.43 0.47
N HIS A 86 5.40 0.29 -0.17
CA HIS A 86 5.50 0.70 -1.57
C HIS A 86 6.73 1.58 -1.84
N HIS A 87 7.27 1.51 -3.05
CA HIS A 87 8.42 2.31 -3.49
C HIS A 87 9.64 2.29 -2.55
N THR A 88 9.83 1.18 -1.85
CA THR A 88 10.96 0.98 -0.94
C THR A 88 11.81 -0.16 -1.49
N SER A 89 13.11 0.07 -1.68
CA SER A 89 14.01 -0.96 -2.22
C SER A 89 15.42 -0.87 -1.66
N GLY A 90 15.99 -2.04 -1.37
CA GLY A 90 17.36 -2.23 -0.95
C GLY A 90 18.23 -2.91 -2.00
N ARG A 91 19.44 -3.25 -1.61
CA ARG A 91 20.36 -4.08 -2.39
C ARG A 91 20.90 -5.21 -1.52
N VAL A 92 20.89 -6.40 -2.07
CA VAL A 92 21.42 -7.60 -1.39
C VAL A 92 22.42 -8.32 -2.27
N ASP A 93 23.35 -9.05 -1.63
CA ASP A 93 24.27 -9.96 -2.32
C ASP A 93 23.59 -11.31 -2.64
N ALA A 94 24.32 -12.24 -3.21
CA ALA A 94 23.81 -13.55 -3.62
C ALA A 94 23.32 -14.43 -2.44
N LEU A 95 23.73 -14.12 -1.21
CA LEU A 95 23.30 -14.81 0.00
C LEU A 95 22.15 -14.08 0.74
N GLY A 96 21.69 -12.94 0.20
CA GLY A 96 20.67 -12.12 0.82
C GLY A 96 21.21 -11.12 1.87
N ASN A 97 22.54 -11.02 2.03
CA ASN A 97 23.11 -10.05 2.96
C ASN A 97 22.93 -8.62 2.44
N GLN A 98 22.66 -7.69 3.33
CA GLN A 98 22.51 -6.28 3.00
C GLN A 98 23.80 -5.73 2.35
N VAL A 99 23.66 -5.16 1.17
CA VAL A 99 24.69 -4.33 0.52
C VAL A 99 24.40 -2.85 0.79
N ARG A 100 23.14 -2.44 0.68
CA ARG A 100 22.65 -1.10 0.99
C ARG A 100 21.30 -1.21 1.69
N ARG A 101 21.07 -0.35 2.69
CA ARG A 101 19.77 -0.17 3.32
C ARG A 101 18.67 0.08 2.27
N ALA A 102 17.44 -0.27 2.56
CA ALA A 102 16.33 0.05 1.68
C ALA A 102 16.01 1.55 1.77
N ILE A 103 16.16 2.27 0.66
CA ILE A 103 15.68 3.66 0.54
C ILE A 103 14.15 3.62 0.53
N CYS A 104 13.52 4.47 1.36
CA CYS A 104 12.08 4.49 1.52
C CYS A 104 11.40 5.52 0.60
N TRP A 105 10.09 5.33 0.42
CA TRP A 105 9.22 6.18 -0.39
C TRP A 105 9.20 7.66 0.04
N ASN A 106 9.45 7.92 1.32
CA ASN A 106 9.44 9.25 1.94
C ASN A 106 10.85 9.87 2.05
N ASP A 107 11.86 9.33 1.39
CA ASP A 107 13.18 9.94 1.28
C ASP A 107 13.10 11.24 0.46
N GLN A 108 13.28 12.37 1.12
CA GLN A 108 13.16 13.70 0.52
C GLN A 108 14.34 14.06 -0.38
N THR A 109 15.45 13.32 -0.29
CA THR A 109 16.64 13.58 -1.10
C THR A 109 16.51 13.12 -2.55
N LEU A 110 15.49 12.32 -2.87
CA LEU A 110 15.30 11.71 -4.19
C LEU A 110 14.94 12.71 -5.30
N ALA A 111 14.37 13.86 -4.98
CA ALA A 111 13.87 14.81 -5.98
C ALA A 111 14.94 15.25 -6.99
N LYS A 112 16.16 15.57 -6.54
CA LYS A 112 17.27 15.97 -7.42
C LYS A 112 17.75 14.83 -8.32
N TYR A 113 17.73 13.59 -7.84
CA TYR A 113 18.15 12.40 -8.60
C TYR A 113 17.11 12.02 -9.65
N HIS A 114 15.84 12.08 -9.29
CA HIS A 114 14.73 11.92 -10.23
C HIS A 114 14.82 12.94 -11.37
N ALA A 115 15.03 14.23 -11.06
CA ALA A 115 15.15 15.28 -12.08
C ALA A 115 16.30 14.99 -13.07
N LYS A 116 17.49 14.61 -12.57
CA LYS A 116 18.65 14.22 -13.39
C LYS A 116 18.33 13.04 -14.32
N GLY A 117 17.75 11.98 -13.77
CA GLY A 117 17.41 10.79 -14.55
C GLY A 117 16.30 11.05 -15.57
N LEU A 118 15.29 11.85 -15.20
CA LEU A 118 14.18 12.22 -16.08
C LEU A 118 14.66 13.06 -17.29
N GLU A 119 15.60 14.00 -17.06
CA GLU A 119 16.24 14.77 -18.12
C GLU A 119 16.99 13.84 -19.10
N ARG A 120 17.77 12.88 -18.61
CA ARG A 120 18.49 11.90 -19.45
C ARG A 120 17.56 11.05 -20.30
N LEU A 121 16.39 10.71 -19.78
CA LEU A 121 15.35 9.94 -20.47
C LEU A 121 14.53 10.78 -21.48
N GLY A 122 14.73 12.10 -21.56
CA GLY A 122 13.99 12.97 -22.47
C GLY A 122 12.62 13.44 -21.94
N GLY A 123 12.37 13.32 -20.62
CA GLY A 123 11.22 13.89 -19.94
C GLY A 123 10.03 12.94 -19.78
N PRO A 124 8.93 13.45 -19.14
CA PRO A 124 7.79 12.62 -18.72
C PRO A 124 7.04 11.94 -19.87
N ALA A 125 6.94 12.59 -21.03
CA ALA A 125 6.24 12.03 -22.19
C ALA A 125 6.96 10.78 -22.72
N ARG A 126 8.30 10.84 -22.79
CA ARG A 126 9.09 9.69 -23.22
C ARG A 126 9.03 8.54 -22.23
N VAL A 127 9.07 8.84 -20.93
CA VAL A 127 8.89 7.81 -19.88
C VAL A 127 7.53 7.12 -20.03
N ASN A 128 6.45 7.87 -20.20
CA ASN A 128 5.13 7.29 -20.39
C ASN A 128 5.03 6.42 -21.67
N GLU A 129 5.71 6.82 -22.74
CA GLU A 129 5.82 6.00 -23.95
C GLU A 129 6.52 4.66 -23.64
N LEU A 130 7.65 4.69 -22.91
CA LEU A 130 8.47 3.53 -22.60
C LEU A 130 7.77 2.54 -21.68
N ILE A 131 7.15 3.01 -20.57
CA ILE A 131 6.64 2.12 -19.52
C ILE A 131 5.12 2.16 -19.35
N GLY A 132 4.38 3.03 -20.03
CA GLY A 132 2.91 3.08 -19.96
C GLY A 132 2.34 3.72 -18.72
N GLY A 133 3.14 4.52 -18.01
CA GLY A 133 2.76 5.25 -16.83
C GLY A 133 3.82 6.26 -16.41
N PRO A 134 3.59 7.01 -15.33
CA PRO A 134 4.56 7.98 -14.82
C PRO A 134 5.75 7.29 -14.15
N TRP A 135 6.87 7.98 -14.10
CA TRP A 135 7.94 7.72 -13.14
C TRP A 135 7.91 8.84 -12.09
N ALA A 136 7.44 8.52 -10.89
CA ALA A 136 7.39 9.47 -9.78
C ALA A 136 8.71 9.51 -9.00
N VAL A 137 8.96 10.60 -8.29
CA VAL A 137 10.20 10.85 -7.51
C VAL A 137 10.59 9.66 -6.63
N ARG A 138 9.62 9.05 -5.96
CA ARG A 138 9.82 7.98 -4.97
C ARG A 138 10.07 6.58 -5.56
N TYR A 139 9.95 6.39 -6.90
CA TYR A 139 10.10 5.06 -7.52
C TYR A 139 11.56 4.57 -7.54
N GLY A 140 11.75 3.25 -7.57
CA GLY A 140 13.03 2.58 -7.46
C GLY A 140 14.13 3.06 -8.40
N LEU A 141 13.81 3.53 -9.62
CA LEU A 141 14.79 4.09 -10.53
C LEU A 141 15.46 5.36 -9.98
N SER A 142 14.73 6.18 -9.21
CA SER A 142 15.32 7.34 -8.51
C SER A 142 16.36 6.90 -7.46
N HIS A 143 16.15 5.74 -6.83
CA HIS A 143 17.12 5.14 -5.90
C HIS A 143 18.39 4.74 -6.63
N LEU A 144 18.28 4.16 -7.83
CA LEU A 144 19.46 3.78 -8.62
C LEU A 144 20.25 5.00 -9.09
N VAL A 145 19.57 6.08 -9.49
CA VAL A 145 20.23 7.34 -9.84
C VAL A 145 20.93 7.95 -8.62
N LYS A 146 20.35 7.84 -7.41
CA LYS A 146 21.01 8.23 -6.17
C LYS A 146 22.24 7.36 -5.89
N ASP A 147 22.13 6.05 -6.11
CA ASP A 147 23.23 5.10 -5.89
C ASP A 147 24.46 5.42 -6.74
N GLU A 148 24.33 5.99 -7.96
CA GLU A 148 25.48 6.42 -8.77
C GLU A 148 26.38 7.45 -8.07
N GLU A 149 25.81 8.26 -7.16
CA GLU A 149 26.57 9.29 -6.44
C GLU A 149 26.94 8.87 -5.01
N THR A 150 26.26 7.86 -4.45
CA THR A 150 26.35 7.55 -3.02
C THR A 150 26.83 6.14 -2.71
N LEU A 151 26.73 5.20 -3.64
CA LEU A 151 27.13 3.82 -3.42
C LEU A 151 28.54 3.59 -4.00
N ALA A 152 29.42 2.94 -3.22
CA ALA A 152 30.77 2.62 -3.67
C ALA A 152 30.74 1.59 -4.82
N GLU A 153 31.69 1.68 -5.77
CA GLU A 153 31.79 0.79 -6.92
C GLU A 153 31.83 -0.69 -6.53
N LYS A 154 32.59 -1.03 -5.48
CA LYS A 154 32.62 -2.40 -4.94
C LYS A 154 31.27 -2.94 -4.50
N ASP A 155 30.38 -2.06 -4.05
CA ASP A 155 29.04 -2.43 -3.59
C ASP A 155 28.06 -2.54 -4.78
N TRP A 156 28.25 -1.77 -5.86
CA TRP A 156 27.58 -2.03 -7.13
C TRP A 156 27.89 -3.43 -7.65
N GLN A 157 29.17 -3.84 -7.64
CA GLN A 157 29.60 -5.16 -8.10
C GLN A 157 29.20 -6.30 -7.16
N ARG A 158 29.18 -6.07 -5.83
CA ARG A 158 28.76 -7.06 -4.84
C ARG A 158 27.24 -7.30 -4.85
N THR A 159 26.45 -6.34 -5.33
CA THR A 159 25.00 -6.49 -5.43
C THR A 159 24.64 -7.62 -6.40
N ALA A 160 23.88 -8.60 -5.91
CA ALA A 160 23.28 -9.62 -6.77
C ALA A 160 21.86 -9.24 -7.18
N PHE A 161 21.07 -8.64 -6.25
CA PHE A 161 19.69 -8.27 -6.52
C PHE A 161 19.36 -6.88 -6.00
N ILE A 162 18.68 -6.09 -6.87
CA ILE A 162 17.94 -4.89 -6.49
C ILE A 162 16.59 -5.37 -5.98
N ALA A 163 16.40 -5.35 -4.66
CA ALA A 163 15.27 -6.00 -4.00
C ALA A 163 14.25 -4.98 -3.47
N PRO A 164 13.05 -4.88 -4.10
CA PRO A 164 11.94 -4.19 -3.46
C PRO A 164 11.62 -4.81 -2.10
N HIS A 165 11.04 -4.04 -1.20
CA HIS A 165 10.87 -4.40 0.21
C HIS A 165 10.11 -5.73 0.40
N GLY A 166 8.99 -5.92 -0.32
CA GLY A 166 8.22 -7.16 -0.26
C GLY A 166 8.99 -8.39 -0.76
N PRO A 167 9.55 -8.37 -1.99
CA PRO A 167 10.43 -9.43 -2.48
C PRO A 167 11.62 -9.73 -1.57
N CYS A 168 12.20 -8.71 -0.93
CA CYS A 168 13.27 -8.93 0.06
C CYS A 168 12.77 -9.70 1.28
N ALA A 169 11.62 -9.31 1.85
CA ALA A 169 10.98 -10.05 2.94
C ALA A 169 10.63 -11.49 2.52
N GLY A 170 10.10 -11.66 1.29
CA GLY A 170 9.86 -12.97 0.70
C GLY A 170 11.13 -13.81 0.57
N GLY A 171 12.24 -13.18 0.19
CA GLY A 171 13.56 -13.81 0.12
C GLY A 171 14.03 -14.35 1.48
N TYR A 172 13.87 -13.58 2.54
CA TYR A 172 14.22 -14.03 3.90
C TYR A 172 13.34 -15.19 4.42
N LEU A 173 12.10 -15.29 3.93
CA LEU A 173 11.22 -16.40 4.28
C LEU A 173 11.46 -17.66 3.43
N THR A 174 11.77 -17.50 2.14
CA THR A 174 11.82 -18.61 1.18
C THR A 174 13.23 -18.97 0.68
N GLY A 175 14.21 -18.10 0.89
CA GLY A 175 15.56 -18.20 0.27
C GLY A 175 15.62 -17.70 -1.18
N ARG A 176 14.52 -17.11 -1.73
CA ARG A 176 14.41 -16.70 -3.14
C ARG A 176 14.46 -15.17 -3.27
N PHE A 177 15.67 -14.62 -3.45
CA PHE A 177 15.89 -13.19 -3.73
C PHE A 177 15.88 -12.85 -5.21
N ASP A 178 15.93 -13.87 -6.07
CA ASP A 178 16.02 -13.78 -7.53
C ASP A 178 14.69 -13.47 -8.23
N VAL A 179 13.59 -13.33 -7.47
CA VAL A 179 12.24 -13.11 -8.01
C VAL A 179 11.55 -11.90 -7.40
N THR A 180 10.66 -11.29 -8.18
CA THR A 180 9.77 -10.21 -7.75
C THR A 180 8.37 -10.43 -8.32
N SER A 181 7.37 -9.79 -7.74
CA SER A 181 6.01 -9.79 -8.27
C SER A 181 5.77 -8.65 -9.27
N VAL A 182 4.69 -8.72 -10.05
CA VAL A 182 4.24 -7.62 -10.92
C VAL A 182 3.98 -6.36 -10.11
N SER A 183 3.28 -6.45 -8.98
CA SER A 183 2.98 -5.30 -8.10
C SER A 183 4.25 -4.61 -7.62
N SER A 184 5.22 -5.37 -7.08
CA SER A 184 6.48 -4.81 -6.60
C SER A 184 7.37 -4.28 -7.74
N ALA A 185 7.37 -4.92 -8.91
CA ALA A 185 8.12 -4.44 -10.08
C ALA A 185 7.51 -3.15 -10.65
N ALA A 186 6.18 -2.98 -10.62
CA ALA A 186 5.49 -1.79 -11.08
C ALA A 186 5.90 -0.52 -10.32
N SER A 187 6.30 -0.66 -9.06
CA SER A 187 6.75 0.45 -8.23
C SER A 187 8.18 0.89 -8.48
N SER A 188 8.90 0.19 -9.37
CA SER A 188 10.31 0.49 -9.67
C SER A 188 10.52 1.68 -10.62
N GLY A 189 9.57 1.97 -11.51
CA GLY A 189 9.75 2.89 -12.63
C GLY A 189 10.58 2.31 -13.77
N ILE A 190 10.82 0.99 -13.79
CA ILE A 190 11.60 0.29 -14.83
C ILE A 190 10.73 -0.71 -15.59
N MET A 191 9.71 -1.28 -14.94
CA MET A 191 8.80 -2.22 -15.57
C MET A 191 7.80 -1.51 -16.50
N ASN A 192 7.63 -2.06 -17.70
CA ASN A 192 6.56 -1.63 -18.60
C ASN A 192 5.22 -2.18 -18.11
N LEU A 193 4.28 -1.29 -17.75
CA LEU A 193 2.97 -1.62 -17.18
C LEU A 193 2.02 -2.30 -18.16
N ARG A 194 2.30 -2.24 -19.48
CA ARG A 194 1.48 -2.88 -20.52
C ARG A 194 1.88 -4.35 -20.73
N THR A 195 3.19 -4.67 -20.54
CA THR A 195 3.75 -5.99 -20.85
C THR A 195 4.20 -6.76 -19.63
N ASN A 196 4.22 -6.16 -18.45
CA ASN A 196 4.78 -6.70 -17.19
C ASN A 196 6.25 -7.14 -17.29
N ARG A 197 7.03 -6.48 -18.17
CA ARG A 197 8.44 -6.82 -18.39
C ARG A 197 9.34 -5.64 -18.11
N TRP A 198 10.56 -5.91 -17.67
CA TRP A 198 11.58 -4.89 -17.52
C TRP A 198 11.84 -4.18 -18.85
N ARG A 199 11.98 -2.87 -18.81
CA ARG A 199 12.30 -2.01 -19.94
C ARG A 199 13.71 -1.46 -19.79
N ARG A 200 14.64 -2.03 -20.58
CA ARG A 200 16.08 -1.70 -20.46
C ARG A 200 16.37 -0.23 -20.70
N GLU A 201 15.67 0.39 -21.62
CA GLU A 201 15.83 1.81 -21.96
C GLU A 201 15.52 2.75 -20.77
N MET A 202 14.77 2.31 -19.76
CA MET A 202 14.60 3.10 -18.54
C MET A 202 15.89 3.26 -17.75
N LEU A 203 16.84 2.34 -17.89
CA LEU A 203 18.15 2.45 -17.25
C LEU A 203 19.03 3.52 -17.89
N ASP A 204 18.66 4.09 -19.05
CA ASP A 204 19.32 5.28 -19.60
C ASP A 204 19.16 6.52 -18.71
N GLY A 205 18.28 6.47 -17.71
CA GLY A 205 18.25 7.43 -16.60
C GLY A 205 19.52 7.44 -15.75
N LEU A 206 20.31 6.34 -15.74
CA LEU A 206 21.65 6.29 -15.15
C LEU A 206 22.68 6.95 -16.09
N ALA A 207 23.69 7.61 -15.51
CA ALA A 207 24.74 8.26 -16.28
C ALA A 207 25.76 7.27 -16.83
N GLN A 208 26.17 6.31 -15.99
CA GLN A 208 27.29 5.42 -16.28
C GLN A 208 26.81 4.17 -17.04
N PRO A 209 27.39 3.86 -18.24
CA PRO A 209 27.05 2.65 -18.98
C PRO A 209 27.25 1.36 -18.17
N GLU A 210 28.30 1.31 -17.36
CA GLU A 210 28.65 0.18 -16.51
C GLU A 210 27.56 -0.07 -15.46
N HIS A 211 27.01 0.98 -14.85
CA HIS A 211 25.94 0.88 -13.89
C HIS A 211 24.62 0.44 -14.54
N ARG A 212 24.35 0.83 -15.79
CA ARG A 212 23.21 0.34 -16.57
C ARG A 212 23.28 -1.17 -16.77
N GLU A 213 24.46 -1.69 -17.15
CA GLU A 213 24.69 -3.13 -17.33
C GLU A 213 24.59 -3.92 -16.02
N LEU A 214 25.16 -3.39 -14.94
CA LEU A 214 25.03 -4.00 -13.61
C LEU A 214 23.57 -3.99 -13.14
N ALA A 215 22.89 -2.85 -13.19
CA ALA A 215 21.50 -2.74 -12.80
C ALA A 215 20.61 -3.72 -13.58
N TRP A 216 20.82 -3.84 -14.92
CA TRP A 216 20.05 -4.77 -15.73
C TRP A 216 20.21 -6.23 -15.27
N LYS A 217 21.43 -6.64 -14.92
CA LYS A 217 21.73 -8.00 -14.43
C LYS A 217 21.21 -8.24 -13.01
N GLN A 218 21.06 -7.19 -12.22
CA GLN A 218 20.62 -7.23 -10.82
C GLN A 218 19.11 -7.14 -10.64
N LEU A 219 18.33 -6.86 -11.72
CA LEU A 219 16.89 -6.89 -11.67
C LEU A 219 16.39 -8.33 -11.48
N PRO A 220 15.55 -8.62 -10.46
CA PRO A 220 15.02 -9.95 -10.24
C PRO A 220 14.03 -10.36 -11.35
N LYS A 221 13.83 -11.65 -11.54
CA LYS A 221 12.83 -12.18 -12.47
C LYS A 221 11.41 -11.84 -11.98
N ILE A 222 10.57 -11.30 -12.87
CA ILE A 222 9.17 -11.04 -12.55
C ILE A 222 8.35 -12.33 -12.63
N ILE A 223 7.64 -12.68 -11.56
CA ILE A 223 6.63 -13.75 -11.55
C ILE A 223 5.34 -13.16 -12.14
N GLU A 224 5.01 -13.53 -13.38
CA GLU A 224 3.84 -13.02 -14.08
C GLU A 224 2.54 -13.75 -13.69
N ASP A 225 2.60 -15.05 -13.38
CA ASP A 225 1.45 -15.80 -12.85
C ASP A 225 1.40 -15.69 -11.32
N MET A 226 0.50 -14.88 -10.80
CA MET A 226 0.32 -14.70 -9.36
C MET A 226 -0.01 -15.98 -8.59
N ASN A 227 -0.46 -17.02 -9.30
CA ASN A 227 -0.79 -18.31 -8.69
C ASN A 227 0.46 -19.22 -8.58
N GLU A 228 1.59 -18.85 -9.17
CA GLU A 228 2.87 -19.53 -8.98
C GLU A 228 3.50 -19.05 -7.66
N PRO A 229 3.71 -19.92 -6.66
CA PRO A 229 4.33 -19.51 -5.41
C PRO A 229 5.79 -19.09 -5.61
N ILE A 230 6.27 -18.13 -4.82
CA ILE A 230 7.70 -17.82 -4.70
C ILE A 230 8.45 -19.09 -4.29
N GLY A 231 7.90 -19.81 -3.33
CA GLY A 231 8.40 -21.07 -2.80
C GLY A 231 7.73 -21.44 -1.47
N PRO A 232 8.05 -22.60 -0.92
CA PRO A 232 7.71 -22.91 0.47
C PRO A 232 8.58 -22.07 1.41
N LEU A 233 8.18 -21.95 2.69
CA LEU A 233 9.11 -21.48 3.71
C LEU A 233 10.41 -22.30 3.61
N SER A 234 11.57 -21.62 3.67
CA SER A 234 12.88 -22.29 3.64
C SER A 234 13.02 -23.26 4.81
N ASP A 235 13.92 -24.23 4.67
CA ASP A 235 14.18 -25.17 5.77
C ASP A 235 14.61 -24.42 7.03
N ALA A 236 15.44 -23.41 6.91
CA ALA A 236 15.88 -22.58 8.03
C ALA A 236 14.72 -21.86 8.70
N ALA A 237 13.81 -21.24 7.93
CA ALA A 237 12.64 -20.56 8.47
C ALA A 237 11.64 -21.55 9.13
N ALA A 238 11.44 -22.71 8.53
CA ALA A 238 10.56 -23.76 9.05
C ALA A 238 11.09 -24.35 10.36
N ILE A 239 12.39 -24.66 10.42
CA ILE A 239 13.05 -25.16 11.64
C ILE A 239 13.00 -24.12 12.75
N ASP A 240 13.34 -22.85 12.44
CA ASP A 240 13.31 -21.75 13.40
C ASP A 240 11.89 -21.50 13.96
N ALA A 241 10.85 -21.69 13.13
CA ALA A 241 9.45 -21.62 13.54
C ALA A 241 8.95 -22.89 14.26
N GLY A 242 9.75 -23.94 14.29
CA GLY A 242 9.41 -25.24 14.89
C GLY A 242 8.29 -25.95 14.14
N LEU A 243 8.21 -25.83 12.81
CA LEU A 243 7.24 -26.55 12.01
C LEU A 243 7.56 -28.06 11.97
N PRO A 244 6.54 -28.92 11.86
CA PRO A 244 6.76 -30.37 11.66
C PRO A 244 7.56 -30.64 10.39
N THR A 245 8.37 -31.71 10.42
CA THR A 245 9.19 -32.10 9.26
C THR A 245 8.31 -32.29 8.02
N GLY A 246 8.67 -31.61 6.92
CA GLY A 246 7.94 -31.65 5.66
C GLY A 246 6.72 -30.73 5.57
N HIS A 247 6.30 -30.08 6.66
CA HIS A 247 5.24 -29.09 6.66
C HIS A 247 5.81 -27.70 6.44
N ARG A 248 5.63 -27.18 5.23
CA ARG A 248 6.13 -25.85 4.85
C ARG A 248 5.06 -25.08 4.06
N PRO A 249 4.40 -24.09 4.68
CA PRO A 249 3.45 -23.21 3.99
C PRO A 249 4.05 -22.58 2.74
N LEU A 250 3.26 -22.47 1.67
CA LEU A 250 3.67 -21.84 0.42
C LEU A 250 3.54 -20.32 0.53
N ILE A 251 4.55 -19.59 0.08
CA ILE A 251 4.54 -18.13 0.02
C ILE A 251 4.27 -17.69 -1.42
N PHE A 252 3.25 -16.85 -1.60
CA PHE A 252 2.80 -16.37 -2.89
C PHE A 252 3.39 -14.99 -3.24
N PRO A 253 3.34 -14.57 -4.53
CA PRO A 253 3.91 -13.30 -4.99
C PRO A 253 3.44 -12.10 -4.16
N THR A 254 4.40 -11.27 -3.77
CA THR A 254 4.21 -10.16 -2.84
C THR A 254 3.33 -9.06 -3.45
N LEU A 255 2.68 -8.28 -2.59
CA LEU A 255 2.02 -7.04 -2.93
C LEU A 255 2.78 -5.86 -2.31
N ASP A 256 2.75 -4.71 -2.94
CA ASP A 256 2.98 -3.48 -2.20
C ASP A 256 1.75 -3.15 -1.32
N ASP A 257 1.95 -2.29 -0.31
CA ASP A 257 0.92 -1.98 0.68
C ASP A 257 -0.34 -1.34 0.09
N GLN A 258 -0.20 -0.60 -1.03
CA GLN A 258 -1.33 0.03 -1.70
C GLN A 258 -2.17 -1.00 -2.46
N ALA A 259 -1.52 -1.94 -3.15
CA ALA A 259 -2.20 -3.06 -3.78
C ALA A 259 -2.85 -3.98 -2.74
N ALA A 260 -2.15 -4.28 -1.65
CA ALA A 260 -2.68 -5.08 -0.55
C ALA A 260 -3.87 -4.39 0.13
N GLY A 261 -3.78 -3.09 0.40
CA GLY A 261 -4.87 -2.30 0.95
C GLY A 261 -6.09 -2.21 0.02
N LEU A 262 -5.88 -2.15 -1.30
CA LEU A 262 -6.95 -2.22 -2.30
C LEU A 262 -7.69 -3.57 -2.22
N VAL A 263 -6.95 -4.68 -2.23
CA VAL A 263 -7.51 -6.04 -2.16
C VAL A 263 -8.19 -6.30 -0.82
N GLY A 264 -7.51 -5.99 0.29
CA GLY A 264 -8.07 -6.12 1.62
C GLY A 264 -9.28 -5.20 1.85
N GLY A 265 -9.35 -4.10 1.09
CA GLY A 265 -10.53 -3.25 0.94
C GLY A 265 -11.62 -3.87 0.06
N GLY A 266 -11.39 -5.04 -0.52
CA GLY A 266 -12.32 -5.74 -1.38
C GLY A 266 -12.51 -5.10 -2.76
N ALA A 267 -11.63 -4.20 -3.19
CA ALA A 267 -11.73 -3.46 -4.45
C ALA A 267 -10.81 -4.08 -5.51
N VAL A 268 -11.21 -5.17 -6.14
CA VAL A 268 -10.39 -5.96 -7.06
C VAL A 268 -10.78 -5.84 -8.53
N ASP A 269 -12.06 -5.57 -8.80
CA ASP A 269 -12.57 -5.41 -10.16
C ASP A 269 -12.52 -3.95 -10.61
N ALA A 270 -12.49 -3.74 -11.94
CA ALA A 270 -12.50 -2.41 -12.51
C ALA A 270 -13.72 -1.59 -12.04
N GLY A 271 -13.48 -0.35 -11.60
CA GLY A 271 -14.50 0.54 -11.04
C GLY A 271 -14.68 0.43 -9.52
N GLN A 272 -14.03 -0.51 -8.85
CA GLN A 272 -14.06 -0.60 -7.39
C GLN A 272 -12.95 0.27 -6.78
N VAL A 273 -13.29 0.97 -5.71
CA VAL A 273 -12.42 1.94 -5.03
C VAL A 273 -12.30 1.59 -3.55
N ALA A 274 -11.09 1.58 -3.04
CA ALA A 274 -10.80 1.48 -1.62
C ALA A 274 -10.24 2.81 -1.10
N ILE A 275 -10.90 3.37 -0.09
CA ILE A 275 -10.49 4.56 0.66
C ILE A 275 -9.82 4.09 1.94
N ILE A 276 -8.58 4.50 2.17
CA ILE A 276 -7.80 4.11 3.34
C ILE A 276 -7.50 5.36 4.16
N LEU A 277 -8.07 5.45 5.35
CA LEU A 277 -7.98 6.60 6.25
C LEU A 277 -7.08 6.27 7.45
N GLY A 278 -5.77 6.40 7.24
CA GLY A 278 -4.71 6.13 8.23
C GLY A 278 -3.86 7.38 8.52
N ASN A 279 -2.55 7.19 8.70
CA ASN A 279 -1.58 8.29 8.79
C ASN A 279 -1.60 9.16 7.53
N SER A 280 -1.73 8.52 6.37
CA SER A 280 -2.09 9.15 5.10
C SER A 280 -3.58 8.90 4.80
N ALA A 281 -4.15 9.72 3.93
CA ALA A 281 -5.48 9.55 3.38
C ALA A 281 -5.35 9.17 1.89
N VAL A 282 -5.77 7.95 1.54
CA VAL A 282 -5.50 7.38 0.23
C VAL A 282 -6.79 6.95 -0.46
N VAL A 283 -6.86 7.20 -1.76
CA VAL A 283 -7.89 6.67 -2.66
C VAL A 283 -7.20 5.79 -3.69
N ASN A 284 -7.46 4.50 -3.62
CA ASN A 284 -7.00 3.50 -4.56
C ASN A 284 -8.17 2.97 -5.39
N SER A 285 -8.00 2.81 -6.69
CA SER A 285 -8.99 2.14 -7.52
C SER A 285 -8.37 1.06 -8.40
N SER A 286 -9.14 -0.02 -8.61
CA SER A 286 -8.83 -1.01 -9.62
C SER A 286 -9.37 -0.54 -10.98
N ALA A 287 -8.55 -0.57 -12.02
CA ALA A 287 -8.89 -0.05 -13.35
C ALA A 287 -8.47 -1.01 -14.46
N ALA A 288 -9.27 -1.07 -15.54
CA ALA A 288 -8.95 -1.92 -16.69
C ALA A 288 -7.77 -1.37 -17.53
N THR A 289 -7.56 -0.06 -17.51
CA THR A 289 -6.55 0.65 -18.31
C THR A 289 -5.72 1.59 -17.44
N ALA A 290 -4.63 2.11 -17.96
CA ALA A 290 -3.91 3.24 -17.37
C ALA A 290 -4.80 4.50 -17.37
N PRO A 291 -4.58 5.48 -16.47
CA PRO A 291 -5.35 6.73 -16.45
C PRO A 291 -5.13 7.50 -17.76
N GLN A 292 -6.22 8.08 -18.27
CA GLN A 292 -6.19 8.81 -19.55
C GLN A 292 -5.52 10.18 -19.42
N SER A 293 -5.55 10.76 -18.24
CA SER A 293 -4.97 12.08 -17.93
C SER A 293 -4.81 12.24 -16.43
N GLY A 294 -4.13 13.30 -16.02
CA GLY A 294 -4.04 13.69 -14.62
C GLY A 294 -2.73 13.28 -13.94
N SER A 295 -2.72 13.46 -12.64
CA SER A 295 -1.58 13.28 -11.75
C SER A 295 -1.71 12.05 -10.84
N LEU A 296 -2.58 11.11 -11.22
CA LEU A 296 -2.72 9.84 -10.49
C LEU A 296 -1.50 8.96 -10.73
N ASP A 297 -0.98 8.37 -9.69
CA ASP A 297 -0.04 7.28 -9.82
C ASP A 297 -0.74 6.07 -10.45
N ALA A 298 0.00 5.37 -11.31
CA ALA A 298 -0.50 4.19 -11.98
C ALA A 298 0.50 3.05 -11.84
N MET A 299 0.04 1.93 -11.33
CA MET A 299 0.82 0.72 -11.13
C MET A 299 0.07 -0.49 -11.69
N LYS A 300 0.70 -1.66 -11.67
CA LYS A 300 0.09 -2.89 -12.14
C LYS A 300 -0.16 -3.85 -10.98
N LEU A 301 -1.32 -4.49 -10.98
CA LEU A 301 -1.70 -5.49 -10.00
C LEU A 301 -1.32 -6.90 -10.48
N ASN A 302 -1.01 -7.80 -9.54
CA ASN A 302 -0.58 -9.17 -9.86
C ASN A 302 -1.61 -9.97 -10.68
N TRP A 303 -2.90 -9.64 -10.58
CA TRP A 303 -3.99 -10.32 -11.30
C TRP A 303 -4.45 -9.60 -12.58
N GLY A 304 -3.72 -8.56 -13.01
CA GLY A 304 -3.86 -7.96 -14.33
C GLY A 304 -4.38 -6.52 -14.40
N PRO A 305 -5.30 -6.03 -13.58
CA PRO A 305 -5.74 -4.63 -13.59
C PRO A 305 -4.64 -3.63 -13.26
N TYR A 306 -4.92 -2.35 -13.49
CA TYR A 306 -4.10 -1.24 -12.98
C TYR A 306 -4.61 -0.82 -11.61
N LEU A 307 -3.69 -0.44 -10.73
CA LEU A 307 -3.97 0.36 -9.55
C LEU A 307 -3.79 1.84 -9.91
N TRP A 308 -4.82 2.64 -9.73
CA TRP A 308 -4.70 4.09 -9.73
C TRP A 308 -4.72 4.60 -8.29
N MET A 309 -3.86 5.54 -7.97
CA MET A 309 -3.71 6.03 -6.60
C MET A 309 -3.65 7.55 -6.54
N ARG A 310 -4.40 8.11 -5.57
CA ARG A 310 -4.16 9.43 -4.99
C ARG A 310 -3.85 9.26 -3.51
N CYS A 311 -2.67 9.70 -3.09
CA CYS A 311 -2.24 9.66 -1.71
C CYS A 311 -2.01 11.07 -1.19
N TYR A 312 -2.63 11.40 -0.04
CA TYR A 312 -2.37 12.60 0.74
C TYR A 312 -1.62 12.24 2.01
N SER A 313 -0.54 12.99 2.30
CA SER A 313 0.30 12.77 3.48
C SER A 313 -0.38 13.17 4.79
N ASN A 314 -1.47 13.95 4.69
CA ASN A 314 -2.15 14.57 5.81
C ASN A 314 -3.43 13.80 6.19
N GLY A 315 -3.28 12.75 7.00
CA GLY A 315 -4.36 11.94 7.57
C GLY A 315 -4.46 12.09 9.09
N ALA A 316 -4.12 11.04 9.84
CA ALA A 316 -4.24 11.03 11.30
C ALA A 316 -3.39 12.12 11.98
N GLN A 317 -2.20 12.43 11.44
CA GLN A 317 -1.34 13.49 12.00
C GLN A 317 -2.01 14.87 11.96
N PHE A 318 -2.83 15.14 10.95
CA PHE A 318 -3.62 16.36 10.91
C PHE A 318 -4.68 16.36 12.03
N LEU A 319 -5.41 15.25 12.23
CA LEU A 319 -6.38 15.15 13.33
C LEU A 319 -5.70 15.28 14.68
N ASP A 320 -4.56 14.61 14.90
CA ASP A 320 -3.79 14.69 16.14
C ASP A 320 -3.33 16.13 16.43
N ARG A 321 -3.00 16.90 15.39
CA ARG A 321 -2.67 18.33 15.52
C ARG A 321 -3.85 19.16 16.05
N VAL A 322 -5.09 18.80 15.66
CA VAL A 322 -6.30 19.56 16.03
C VAL A 322 -6.83 19.16 17.41
N VAL A 323 -6.82 17.85 17.73
CA VAL A 323 -7.51 17.30 18.91
C VAL A 323 -6.56 16.68 19.93
N GLY A 324 -5.26 16.65 19.66
CA GLY A 324 -4.25 16.00 20.48
C GLY A 324 -4.10 14.50 20.17
N ALA A 325 -2.96 13.93 20.59
CA ALA A 325 -2.59 12.54 20.26
C ALA A 325 -3.41 11.46 21.01
N LYS A 326 -4.06 11.81 22.11
CA LYS A 326 -4.88 10.90 22.93
C LYS A 326 -6.21 11.55 23.31
N PRO A 327 -7.07 11.89 22.33
CA PRO A 327 -8.33 12.54 22.60
C PRO A 327 -9.37 11.53 23.13
N ASP A 328 -10.32 12.04 23.90
CA ASP A 328 -11.58 11.33 24.13
C ASP A 328 -12.44 11.42 22.86
N ARG A 329 -12.28 10.40 22.00
CA ARG A 329 -12.92 10.36 20.68
C ARG A 329 -14.44 10.31 20.77
N GLU A 330 -14.99 9.64 21.77
CA GLU A 330 -16.45 9.53 21.96
C GLU A 330 -17.06 10.87 22.34
N ALA A 331 -16.45 11.58 23.28
CA ALA A 331 -16.88 12.91 23.67
C ALA A 331 -16.77 13.91 22.50
N LEU A 332 -15.67 13.87 21.73
CA LEU A 332 -15.49 14.70 20.55
C LEU A 332 -16.51 14.41 19.45
N GLU A 333 -16.79 13.15 19.16
CA GLU A 333 -17.80 12.78 18.15
C GLU A 333 -19.20 13.22 18.58
N LYS A 334 -19.55 13.05 19.85
CA LYS A 334 -20.81 13.53 20.42
C LYS A 334 -20.95 15.05 20.29
N ALA A 335 -19.92 15.81 20.64
CA ALA A 335 -19.91 17.27 20.50
C ALA A 335 -20.03 17.69 19.01
N ALA A 336 -19.27 17.06 18.12
CA ALA A 336 -19.27 17.34 16.69
C ALA A 336 -20.63 17.02 16.01
N ARG A 337 -21.37 16.04 16.48
CA ARG A 337 -22.72 15.74 15.99
C ARG A 337 -23.72 16.87 16.27
N GLY A 338 -23.50 17.67 17.32
CA GLY A 338 -24.30 18.86 17.62
C GLY A 338 -23.99 20.08 16.72
N VAL A 339 -22.90 20.05 15.97
CA VAL A 339 -22.50 21.12 15.04
C VAL A 339 -23.17 20.88 13.69
N PRO A 340 -23.75 21.91 13.03
CA PRO A 340 -24.39 21.74 11.72
C PRO A 340 -23.35 21.42 10.63
N ALA A 341 -23.79 20.78 9.54
CA ALA A 341 -22.98 20.55 8.36
C ALA A 341 -22.43 21.88 7.81
N GLY A 342 -21.16 21.89 7.41
CA GLY A 342 -20.44 23.08 6.96
C GLY A 342 -19.98 24.00 8.10
N CYS A 343 -20.15 23.58 9.37
CA CYS A 343 -19.60 24.23 10.57
C CYS A 343 -19.88 25.75 10.61
N ASN A 344 -21.04 26.21 10.14
CA ASN A 344 -21.40 27.62 10.02
C ASN A 344 -20.36 28.47 9.26
N GLY A 345 -19.72 27.90 8.25
CA GLY A 345 -18.68 28.55 7.43
C GLY A 345 -17.26 28.43 7.98
N THR A 346 -17.05 27.78 9.14
CA THR A 346 -15.72 27.47 9.66
C THR A 346 -15.11 26.31 8.87
N ALA A 347 -13.88 26.51 8.40
CA ALA A 347 -13.13 25.51 7.66
C ALA A 347 -11.66 25.46 8.11
N VAL A 348 -10.96 24.38 7.79
CA VAL A 348 -9.54 24.25 8.04
C VAL A 348 -8.82 23.68 6.80
N LEU A 349 -7.66 24.25 6.47
CA LEU A 349 -6.74 23.64 5.51
C LEU A 349 -5.86 22.62 6.25
N PRO A 350 -5.90 21.33 5.85
CA PRO A 350 -5.41 20.24 6.69
C PRO A 350 -3.91 19.93 6.53
N PHE A 351 -3.12 20.81 5.88
CA PHE A 351 -1.75 20.50 5.48
C PHE A 351 -0.76 20.81 6.58
N VAL A 352 -0.67 19.94 7.59
CA VAL A 352 0.36 19.99 8.64
C VAL A 352 1.73 19.50 8.12
N LEU A 353 1.72 18.75 7.02
CA LEU A 353 2.89 18.37 6.22
C LEU A 353 2.78 18.98 4.83
N SER A 354 3.90 19.03 4.11
CA SER A 354 3.88 19.29 2.67
C SER A 354 3.00 18.28 1.93
N GLU A 355 2.39 18.70 0.83
CA GLU A 355 1.50 17.83 0.03
C GLU A 355 1.88 17.91 -1.46
N PRO A 356 2.96 17.20 -1.85
CA PRO A 356 3.46 17.26 -3.22
C PRO A 356 2.44 16.80 -4.27
N SER A 357 1.49 15.95 -3.88
CA SER A 357 0.42 15.44 -4.75
C SER A 357 -0.49 16.54 -5.32
N ILE A 358 -0.52 17.71 -4.69
CA ILE A 358 -1.23 18.92 -5.15
C ILE A 358 -0.31 20.14 -5.30
N GLY A 359 1.01 19.92 -5.35
CA GLY A 359 2.00 20.98 -5.56
C GLY A 359 2.36 21.82 -4.33
N LEU A 360 1.93 21.44 -3.12
CA LEU A 360 2.31 22.12 -1.88
C LEU A 360 3.65 21.60 -1.37
N THR A 361 4.69 22.40 -1.52
CA THR A 361 6.08 22.08 -1.11
C THR A 361 6.37 22.36 0.37
N SER A 362 5.48 23.09 1.06
CA SER A 362 5.58 23.40 2.50
C SER A 362 4.23 23.22 3.20
N PRO A 363 4.22 23.00 4.53
CA PRO A 363 2.99 22.93 5.32
C PRO A 363 2.11 24.17 5.16
N ARG A 364 0.80 23.97 5.12
CA ARG A 364 -0.22 25.05 5.05
C ARG A 364 -1.41 24.70 5.94
N PHE A 365 -1.20 24.76 7.24
CA PHE A 365 -2.27 24.56 8.23
C PHE A 365 -2.89 25.89 8.57
N GLN A 366 -4.19 26.06 8.31
CA GLN A 366 -4.87 27.35 8.47
C GLN A 366 -6.36 27.17 8.74
N TRP A 367 -6.87 27.83 9.78
CA TRP A 367 -8.30 27.99 10.01
C TRP A 367 -8.88 29.19 9.26
N VAL A 368 -10.15 29.06 8.85
CA VAL A 368 -10.88 30.09 8.13
C VAL A 368 -12.30 30.22 8.72
N PRO A 369 -12.73 31.41 9.20
CA PRO A 369 -11.93 32.66 9.29
C PRO A 369 -10.87 32.62 10.40
N SER A 370 -11.11 31.85 11.49
CA SER A 370 -10.23 31.68 12.63
C SER A 370 -10.49 30.34 13.32
N GLU A 371 -9.55 29.90 14.17
CA GLU A 371 -9.73 28.68 14.96
C GLU A 371 -10.91 28.82 15.94
N PRO A 372 -11.90 27.87 15.91
CA PRO A 372 -13.01 27.92 16.82
C PRO A 372 -12.60 27.51 18.24
N SER A 373 -13.25 28.10 19.25
CA SER A 373 -12.97 27.80 20.65
C SER A 373 -13.53 26.45 21.09
N ASP A 374 -14.65 26.01 20.51
CA ASP A 374 -15.27 24.74 20.89
C ASP A 374 -14.68 23.55 20.15
N ALA A 375 -14.48 22.45 20.89
CA ALA A 375 -13.87 21.24 20.38
C ALA A 375 -14.74 20.51 19.34
N GLY A 376 -16.06 20.61 19.43
CA GLY A 376 -16.99 19.98 18.50
C GLY A 376 -16.86 20.56 17.09
N THR A 377 -16.83 21.90 16.98
CA THR A 377 -16.64 22.58 15.68
C THR A 377 -15.24 22.29 15.12
N ARG A 378 -14.18 22.35 15.96
CA ARG A 378 -12.82 21.98 15.51
C ARG A 378 -12.79 20.57 14.93
N PHE A 379 -13.34 19.59 15.65
CA PHE A 379 -13.30 18.21 15.21
C PHE A 379 -14.15 18.00 13.95
N ARG A 380 -15.37 18.52 13.89
CA ARG A 380 -16.24 18.39 12.71
C ARG A 380 -15.61 19.03 11.47
N ALA A 381 -15.12 20.25 11.56
CA ALA A 381 -14.47 20.94 10.44
C ALA A 381 -13.24 20.16 9.94
N SER A 382 -12.52 19.49 10.83
CA SER A 382 -11.39 18.63 10.46
C SER A 382 -11.84 17.37 9.70
N LEU A 383 -12.91 16.72 10.14
CA LEU A 383 -13.50 15.59 9.42
C LEU A 383 -14.00 16.02 8.02
N GLU A 384 -14.64 17.19 7.92
CA GLU A 384 -15.11 17.76 6.67
C GLU A 384 -13.95 18.07 5.71
N ALA A 385 -12.84 18.63 6.22
CA ALA A 385 -11.64 18.91 5.41
C ALA A 385 -11.04 17.62 4.81
N LEU A 386 -10.92 16.55 5.61
CA LEU A 386 -10.48 15.24 5.11
C LEU A 386 -11.47 14.66 4.10
N ALA A 387 -12.77 14.76 4.36
CA ALA A 387 -13.79 14.30 3.43
C ALA A 387 -13.74 15.06 2.10
N TYR A 388 -13.46 16.36 2.10
CA TYR A 388 -13.29 17.15 0.88
C TYR A 388 -12.03 16.71 0.11
N LEU A 389 -10.89 16.48 0.76
CA LEU A 389 -9.69 15.94 0.10
C LEU A 389 -10.01 14.62 -0.60
N ILE A 390 -10.62 13.67 0.11
CA ILE A 390 -11.01 12.38 -0.45
C ILE A 390 -12.05 12.54 -1.56
N GLY A 391 -13.03 13.41 -1.39
CA GLY A 391 -14.03 13.71 -2.43
C GLY A 391 -13.39 14.26 -3.71
N LEU A 392 -12.37 15.13 -3.59
CA LEU A 392 -11.60 15.62 -4.74
C LEU A 392 -10.81 14.49 -5.40
N ALA A 393 -10.18 13.60 -4.62
CA ALA A 393 -9.49 12.43 -5.17
C ALA A 393 -10.43 11.48 -5.92
N VAL A 394 -11.63 11.22 -5.39
CA VAL A 394 -12.65 10.41 -6.08
C VAL A 394 -13.05 11.04 -7.40
N ARG A 395 -13.29 12.36 -7.44
CA ARG A 395 -13.58 13.10 -8.68
C ARG A 395 -12.43 13.07 -9.67
N GLU A 396 -11.18 13.08 -9.19
CA GLU A 396 -10.00 12.97 -10.04
C GLU A 396 -9.93 11.60 -10.72
N HIS A 397 -10.23 10.52 -10.00
CA HIS A 397 -10.35 9.19 -10.59
C HIS A 397 -11.44 9.14 -11.67
N GLU A 398 -12.60 9.75 -11.44
CA GLU A 398 -13.68 9.84 -12.42
C GLU A 398 -13.25 10.66 -13.66
N ALA A 399 -12.58 11.80 -13.45
CA ALA A 399 -12.09 12.64 -14.53
C ALA A 399 -10.98 11.96 -15.36
N ALA A 400 -10.19 11.07 -14.75
CA ALA A 400 -9.21 10.24 -15.43
C ALA A 400 -9.81 9.03 -16.18
N GLY A 401 -11.14 8.88 -16.16
CA GLY A 401 -11.87 7.85 -16.90
C GLY A 401 -12.41 6.67 -16.08
N GLN A 402 -12.30 6.72 -14.75
CA GLN A 402 -12.79 5.64 -13.90
C GLN A 402 -14.33 5.67 -13.76
N LYS A 403 -14.98 4.56 -14.06
CA LYS A 403 -16.42 4.37 -13.80
C LYS A 403 -16.58 3.71 -12.44
N ILE A 404 -16.77 4.51 -11.40
CA ILE A 404 -16.84 4.00 -10.04
C ILE A 404 -18.15 3.25 -9.81
N THR A 405 -18.06 1.99 -9.41
CA THR A 405 -19.20 1.09 -9.13
C THR A 405 -19.39 0.83 -7.65
N ARG A 406 -18.30 0.82 -6.87
CA ARG A 406 -18.32 0.56 -5.42
C ARG A 406 -17.22 1.34 -4.71
N LEU A 407 -17.56 1.83 -3.51
CA LEU A 407 -16.64 2.53 -2.61
C LEU A 407 -16.55 1.76 -1.29
N THR A 408 -15.36 1.37 -0.90
CA THR A 408 -15.09 0.78 0.41
C THR A 408 -14.20 1.69 1.24
N VAL A 409 -14.25 1.57 2.56
CA VAL A 409 -13.47 2.42 3.47
C VAL A 409 -12.92 1.63 4.64
N SER A 410 -11.65 1.91 4.99
CA SER A 410 -10.93 1.28 6.10
C SER A 410 -9.99 2.26 6.80
N GLY A 411 -9.31 1.79 7.82
CA GLY A 411 -8.30 2.54 8.58
C GLY A 411 -8.84 3.19 9.85
N GLY A 412 -7.92 3.64 10.71
CA GLY A 412 -8.26 4.08 12.07
C GLY A 412 -9.23 5.26 12.16
N ILE A 413 -9.21 6.19 11.19
CA ILE A 413 -10.13 7.34 11.13
C ILE A 413 -11.55 6.89 10.74
N ALA A 414 -11.67 5.81 9.95
CA ALA A 414 -12.96 5.24 9.55
C ALA A 414 -13.73 4.58 10.71
N ARG A 415 -13.13 4.46 11.90
CA ARG A 415 -13.87 4.06 13.12
C ARG A 415 -14.89 5.12 13.56
N SER A 416 -14.71 6.39 13.20
CA SER A 416 -15.70 7.45 13.45
C SER A 416 -16.88 7.28 12.51
N ARG A 417 -18.06 7.00 13.09
CA ARG A 417 -19.30 6.92 12.31
C ARG A 417 -19.66 8.25 11.66
N LEU A 418 -19.39 9.37 12.35
CA LEU A 418 -19.59 10.71 11.82
C LEU A 418 -18.72 10.97 10.59
N MET A 419 -17.44 10.54 10.63
CA MET A 419 -16.56 10.63 9.46
C MET A 419 -17.15 9.91 8.24
N LEU A 420 -17.67 8.71 8.43
CA LEU A 420 -18.26 7.94 7.32
C LEU A 420 -19.53 8.60 6.77
N GLU A 421 -20.37 9.16 7.62
CA GLU A 421 -21.60 9.88 7.22
C GLU A 421 -21.26 11.16 6.44
N ILE A 422 -20.26 11.92 6.91
CA ILE A 422 -19.75 13.10 6.21
C ILE A 422 -19.19 12.70 4.86
N LEU A 423 -18.30 11.71 4.82
CA LEU A 423 -17.62 11.28 3.60
C LEU A 423 -18.62 10.74 2.55
N ALA A 424 -19.56 9.90 2.97
CA ALA A 424 -20.63 9.42 2.09
C ALA A 424 -21.44 10.58 1.49
N SER A 425 -21.72 11.61 2.31
CA SER A 425 -22.51 12.78 1.90
C SER A 425 -21.71 13.72 0.97
N VAL A 426 -20.40 13.88 1.19
CA VAL A 426 -19.51 14.65 0.32
C VAL A 426 -19.36 13.99 -1.05
N ILE A 427 -19.20 12.66 -1.08
CA ILE A 427 -19.08 11.89 -2.33
C ILE A 427 -20.47 11.72 -3.01
N GLY A 428 -21.55 11.74 -2.23
CA GLY A 428 -22.93 11.52 -2.71
C GLY A 428 -23.24 10.05 -3.00
N ARG A 429 -22.47 9.10 -2.44
CA ARG A 429 -22.60 7.66 -2.66
C ARG A 429 -22.46 6.87 -1.37
N PRO A 430 -23.08 5.68 -1.26
CA PRO A 430 -22.91 4.82 -0.09
C PRO A 430 -21.48 4.30 0.01
N LEU A 431 -21.00 4.14 1.25
CA LEU A 431 -19.71 3.58 1.59
C LEU A 431 -19.87 2.24 2.31
N GLN A 432 -19.09 1.25 1.95
CA GLN A 432 -18.99 -0.03 2.67
C GLN A 432 -17.77 -0.01 3.58
N GLN A 433 -17.98 -0.02 4.89
CA GLN A 433 -16.89 -0.09 5.88
C GLN A 433 -16.43 -1.55 6.05
N LEU A 434 -15.11 -1.77 6.06
CA LEU A 434 -14.55 -3.06 6.41
C LEU A 434 -14.78 -3.39 7.90
N VAL A 435 -14.92 -4.70 8.19
CA VAL A 435 -14.91 -5.20 9.57
C VAL A 435 -13.48 -5.17 10.11
N SER A 436 -12.50 -5.61 9.31
CA SER A 436 -11.08 -5.62 9.69
C SER A 436 -10.44 -4.24 9.56
N ASP A 437 -9.62 -3.87 10.54
CA ASP A 437 -8.78 -2.67 10.47
C ASP A 437 -7.40 -2.96 9.80
N GLU A 438 -7.06 -4.24 9.60
CA GLU A 438 -5.76 -4.71 9.10
C GLU A 438 -5.84 -5.09 7.62
N GLY A 439 -6.32 -4.14 6.79
CA GLY A 439 -6.60 -4.36 5.37
C GLY A 439 -5.40 -4.85 4.56
N THR A 440 -4.17 -4.37 4.84
CA THR A 440 -2.96 -4.77 4.10
C THR A 440 -2.57 -6.23 4.33
N ALA A 441 -2.58 -6.68 5.59
CA ALA A 441 -2.33 -8.08 5.91
C ALA A 441 -3.45 -8.99 5.38
N LEU A 442 -4.71 -8.55 5.47
CA LEU A 442 -5.86 -9.28 4.90
C LEU A 442 -5.72 -9.40 3.38
N GLY A 443 -5.34 -8.31 2.68
CA GLY A 443 -5.14 -8.32 1.22
C GLY A 443 -4.03 -9.28 0.79
N ALA A 444 -2.94 -9.36 1.56
CA ALA A 444 -1.88 -10.32 1.32
C ALA A 444 -2.39 -11.77 1.49
N ALA A 445 -3.19 -12.04 2.53
CA ALA A 445 -3.80 -13.36 2.73
C ALA A 445 -4.81 -13.72 1.62
N VAL A 446 -5.59 -12.74 1.12
CA VAL A 446 -6.52 -12.93 -0.01
C VAL A 446 -5.79 -13.42 -1.26
N VAL A 447 -4.67 -12.78 -1.62
CA VAL A 447 -3.88 -13.19 -2.80
C VAL A 447 -3.26 -14.57 -2.59
N ALA A 448 -2.77 -14.86 -1.38
CA ALA A 448 -2.25 -16.20 -1.05
C ALA A 448 -3.34 -17.28 -1.12
N LEU A 449 -4.56 -17.00 -0.66
CA LEU A 449 -5.69 -17.92 -0.78
C LEU A 449 -6.03 -18.18 -2.26
N ALA A 450 -6.10 -17.13 -3.08
CA ALA A 450 -6.37 -17.26 -4.52
C ALA A 450 -5.34 -18.16 -5.20
N GLY A 451 -4.05 -17.90 -4.94
CA GLY A 451 -2.95 -18.71 -5.47
C GLY A 451 -2.99 -20.15 -5.01
N MET A 452 -3.16 -20.37 -3.70
CA MET A 452 -3.19 -21.74 -3.11
C MET A 452 -4.35 -22.58 -3.64
N GLN A 453 -5.57 -22.02 -3.66
CA GLN A 453 -6.74 -22.69 -4.21
C GLN A 453 -6.58 -22.99 -5.71
N THR A 454 -6.01 -22.08 -6.48
CA THR A 454 -5.72 -22.29 -7.90
C THR A 454 -4.71 -23.43 -8.08
N GLN A 455 -3.64 -23.47 -7.28
CA GLN A 455 -2.66 -24.56 -7.34
C GLN A 455 -3.32 -25.93 -7.02
N MET A 456 -4.20 -25.97 -6.05
CA MET A 456 -4.92 -27.21 -5.70
C MET A 456 -5.88 -27.64 -6.82
N ARG A 457 -6.59 -26.70 -7.46
CA ARG A 457 -7.44 -26.97 -8.63
C ARG A 457 -6.62 -27.54 -9.78
N ARG A 458 -5.48 -26.92 -10.11
CA ARG A 458 -4.56 -27.41 -11.17
C ARG A 458 -4.07 -28.82 -10.90
N ARG A 459 -3.69 -29.13 -9.65
CA ARG A 459 -3.31 -30.50 -9.25
C ARG A 459 -4.43 -31.52 -9.36
N ALA A 460 -5.68 -31.08 -9.23
CA ALA A 460 -6.87 -31.90 -9.42
C ALA A 460 -7.37 -31.97 -10.88
N GLY A 461 -6.63 -31.37 -11.84
CA GLY A 461 -7.00 -31.34 -13.25
C GLY A 461 -8.01 -30.25 -13.63
N ASP A 462 -8.40 -29.36 -12.72
CA ASP A 462 -9.27 -28.21 -13.00
C ASP A 462 -8.41 -26.98 -13.35
N ALA A 463 -8.46 -26.55 -14.64
CA ALA A 463 -7.70 -25.41 -15.13
C ALA A 463 -8.29 -24.04 -14.74
N ARG A 464 -9.53 -23.99 -14.22
CA ARG A 464 -10.18 -22.73 -13.83
C ARG A 464 -9.50 -22.14 -12.58
N PRO A 465 -9.04 -20.88 -12.62
CA PRO A 465 -8.44 -20.28 -11.45
C PRO A 465 -9.51 -20.03 -10.36
N PHE A 466 -9.08 -20.04 -9.11
CA PHE A 466 -9.81 -19.40 -8.02
C PHE A 466 -9.37 -17.94 -7.98
N THR A 467 -10.25 -17.05 -8.39
CA THR A 467 -9.89 -15.65 -8.64
C THR A 467 -9.64 -14.87 -7.37
N VAL A 468 -9.00 -13.70 -7.48
CA VAL A 468 -8.85 -12.78 -6.33
C VAL A 468 -10.22 -12.31 -5.84
N ALA A 469 -11.19 -12.14 -6.74
CA ALA A 469 -12.58 -11.79 -6.37
C ALA A 469 -13.26 -12.90 -5.56
N ASP A 470 -13.03 -14.19 -5.92
CA ASP A 470 -13.53 -15.32 -5.14
C ASP A 470 -12.90 -15.31 -3.73
N ALA A 471 -11.59 -15.05 -3.63
CA ALA A 471 -10.89 -14.99 -2.35
C ALA A 471 -11.32 -13.78 -1.49
N VAL A 472 -11.58 -12.64 -2.10
CA VAL A 472 -12.21 -11.48 -1.43
C VAL A 472 -13.57 -11.85 -0.87
N SER A 473 -14.42 -12.53 -1.66
CA SER A 473 -15.75 -12.97 -1.21
C SER A 473 -15.70 -13.94 -0.03
N ALA A 474 -14.60 -14.70 0.09
CA ALA A 474 -14.40 -15.62 1.20
C ALA A 474 -13.87 -14.94 2.47
N LEU A 475 -12.87 -14.05 2.34
CA LEU A 475 -12.12 -13.53 3.49
C LEU A 475 -12.53 -12.11 3.93
N VAL A 476 -13.03 -11.26 3.00
CA VAL A 476 -13.27 -9.85 3.30
C VAL A 476 -14.71 -9.65 3.75
N GLN A 477 -14.88 -9.12 4.95
CA GLN A 477 -16.18 -8.86 5.55
C GLN A 477 -16.45 -7.37 5.63
N PHE A 478 -17.70 -6.97 5.34
CA PHE A 478 -18.16 -5.60 5.38
C PHE A 478 -19.25 -5.40 6.42
N ARG A 479 -19.28 -4.20 7.01
CA ARG A 479 -20.41 -3.72 7.81
C ARG A 479 -21.53 -3.25 6.88
N GLU A 480 -22.70 -2.97 7.46
CA GLU A 480 -23.79 -2.34 6.75
C GLU A 480 -23.36 -1.02 6.08
N PRO A 481 -23.76 -0.77 4.82
CA PRO A 481 -23.37 0.42 4.10
C PRO A 481 -23.81 1.72 4.81
N VAL A 482 -22.97 2.73 4.73
CA VAL A 482 -23.28 4.08 5.22
C VAL A 482 -23.81 4.89 4.05
N ALA A 483 -25.11 5.20 4.08
CA ALA A 483 -25.75 6.03 3.06
C ALA A 483 -25.41 7.53 3.24
N PRO A 484 -25.42 8.32 2.15
CA PRO A 484 -25.32 9.78 2.21
C PRO A 484 -26.49 10.37 3.00
N ASN A 485 -26.25 11.37 3.85
CA ASN A 485 -27.29 12.19 4.44
C ASN A 485 -27.77 13.22 3.41
N ARG A 486 -29.02 13.13 3.00
CA ARG A 486 -29.62 13.98 1.96
C ARG A 486 -29.65 15.46 2.35
N GLU A 487 -29.84 15.77 3.62
CA GLU A 487 -29.89 17.16 4.12
C GLU A 487 -28.53 17.86 4.04
N TRP A 488 -27.42 17.08 4.13
CA TRP A 488 -26.08 17.62 4.09
C TRP A 488 -25.52 17.79 2.68
N GLN A 489 -26.09 17.11 1.68
CA GLN A 489 -25.54 17.07 0.32
C GLN A 489 -25.38 18.45 -0.31
N GLY A 490 -26.37 19.32 -0.17
CA GLY A 490 -26.29 20.69 -0.73
C GLY A 490 -25.18 21.53 -0.09
N VAL A 491 -25.02 21.42 1.24
CA VAL A 491 -23.96 22.11 1.98
C VAL A 491 -22.59 21.59 1.56
N TYR A 492 -22.41 20.28 1.47
CA TYR A 492 -21.13 19.69 1.12
C TYR A 492 -20.77 19.83 -0.36
N ALA A 493 -21.76 19.87 -1.26
CA ALA A 493 -21.52 20.20 -2.67
C ALA A 493 -20.92 21.60 -2.84
N LYS A 494 -21.40 22.60 -2.07
CA LYS A 494 -20.81 23.94 -2.02
C LYS A 494 -19.45 23.93 -1.30
N GLY A 495 -19.36 23.28 -0.15
CA GLY A 495 -18.16 23.23 0.68
C GLY A 495 -16.93 22.65 -0.04
N ILE A 496 -17.10 21.58 -0.82
CA ILE A 496 -15.99 20.98 -1.58
C ILE A 496 -15.47 21.91 -2.68
N GLU A 497 -16.32 22.71 -3.33
CA GLU A 497 -15.90 23.70 -4.33
C GLU A 497 -15.15 24.86 -3.70
N GLU A 498 -15.63 25.37 -2.55
CA GLU A 498 -14.93 26.40 -1.79
C GLU A 498 -13.58 25.88 -1.30
N PHE A 499 -13.53 24.64 -0.78
CA PHE A 499 -12.29 24.01 -0.36
C PHE A 499 -11.31 23.85 -1.52
N ARG A 500 -11.77 23.40 -2.69
CA ARG A 500 -10.96 23.28 -3.91
C ARG A 500 -10.33 24.62 -4.33
N THR A 501 -11.06 25.72 -4.18
CA THR A 501 -10.55 27.07 -4.49
C THR A 501 -9.47 27.52 -3.50
N ARG A 502 -9.63 27.15 -2.22
CA ARG A 502 -8.69 27.54 -1.15
C ARG A 502 -7.37 26.77 -1.18
N ILE A 503 -7.36 25.53 -1.67
CA ILE A 503 -6.14 24.72 -1.73
C ILE A 503 -5.25 25.01 -2.94
N ARG A 504 -5.77 25.71 -3.94
CA ARG A 504 -5.03 26.26 -5.10
C ARG A 504 -4.31 27.55 -4.71
#